data_7e957794bcc6fa1f831d7eaaf1238dfa
#
_entry.id   7e957794bcc6fa1f831d7eaaf1238dfa
#
_cell.length_a   1.000
_cell.length_b   1.000
_cell.length_c   1.000
_cell.angle_alpha   90.00
_cell.angle_beta   90.00
_cell.angle_gamma   90.00
#
_symmetry.space_group_name_H-M   'P 1'
#
loop_
_entity.id
_entity.type
_entity.pdbx_description
1 polymer ?
#
loop_
_entity_poly.entity_id
_entity_poly.type
_entity_poly.pdbx_seq_one_letter_code
_entity_poly.pdbx_strand_id
1 'polypeptide(L)'
;MDPETETIVTIGSKEGLAHLALATVGPGDAILVPNPAYPIHPYGFVISGADIRHVPLVEGGDFFAELEKSVKDSWPKPKMLVLNFPGNPTTQCVDLEFFERVVAFAREHEIWVVHDLAYGEITFDGYKAPSILQVSGAKDVAVEFYTLSKTYNMPGWRVGFMSGNPTLVAALARMKSYLDYGMFTPIQVAAIAALDGPQECVEEVVATYKSRRDVLCDGLLV
;
A
#
# COMPACT_ATOMS: atom_id res chain seq x y z
N MET A 1 -6.40 6.45 15.80
CA MET A 1 -7.21 6.01 14.64
C MET A 1 -8.60 5.68 15.15
N ASP A 2 -9.64 6.24 14.53
CA ASP A 2 -11.02 5.93 14.86
C ASP A 2 -11.45 4.67 14.09
N PRO A 3 -11.80 3.55 14.75
CA PRO A 3 -12.14 2.31 14.08
C PRO A 3 -13.45 2.40 13.26
N GLU A 4 -14.34 3.34 13.58
CA GLU A 4 -15.63 3.49 12.89
C GLU A 4 -15.53 4.27 11.58
N THR A 5 -14.58 5.20 11.48
CA THR A 5 -14.51 6.15 10.36
C THR A 5 -13.18 6.11 9.60
N GLU A 6 -12.11 5.64 10.23
CA GLU A 6 -10.75 5.68 9.67
C GLU A 6 -10.18 4.31 9.33
N THR A 7 -10.98 3.23 9.43
CA THR A 7 -10.51 1.87 9.11
C THR A 7 -11.64 1.02 8.50
N ILE A 8 -11.29 0.15 7.55
CA ILE A 8 -12.20 -0.81 6.95
C ILE A 8 -11.48 -2.13 6.64
N VAL A 9 -12.11 -3.25 7.00
CA VAL A 9 -11.61 -4.60 6.67
C VAL A 9 -11.83 -4.91 5.20
N THR A 10 -10.85 -5.58 4.58
CA THR A 10 -10.87 -5.94 3.15
C THR A 10 -10.59 -7.43 2.97
N ILE A 11 -11.05 -8.00 1.86
CA ILE A 11 -10.79 -9.40 1.48
C ILE A 11 -9.38 -9.51 0.87
N GLY A 12 -8.39 -9.20 1.73
CA GLY A 12 -7.00 -8.93 1.39
C GLY A 12 -6.81 -7.53 0.76
N SER A 13 -5.60 -6.97 0.81
CA SER A 13 -5.31 -5.63 0.28
C SER A 13 -5.60 -5.49 -1.22
N LYS A 14 -5.43 -6.56 -2.00
CA LYS A 14 -5.67 -6.54 -3.45
C LYS A 14 -7.13 -6.22 -3.80
N GLU A 15 -8.10 -6.82 -3.10
CA GLU A 15 -9.52 -6.51 -3.28
C GLU A 15 -9.79 -5.07 -2.88
N GLY A 16 -9.31 -4.65 -1.72
CA GLY A 16 -9.49 -3.30 -1.24
C GLY A 16 -8.95 -2.25 -2.20
N LEU A 17 -7.75 -2.46 -2.76
CA LEU A 17 -7.15 -1.57 -3.78
C LEU A 17 -8.01 -1.48 -5.04
N ALA A 18 -8.48 -2.63 -5.57
CA ALA A 18 -9.32 -2.65 -6.76
C ALA A 18 -10.67 -1.96 -6.54
N HIS A 19 -11.30 -2.20 -5.39
CA HIS A 19 -12.58 -1.57 -5.05
C HIS A 19 -12.44 -0.08 -4.71
N LEU A 20 -11.32 0.33 -4.08
CA LEU A 20 -11.03 1.75 -3.88
C LEU A 20 -10.87 2.45 -5.23
N ALA A 21 -10.16 1.84 -6.18
CA ALA A 21 -10.05 2.38 -7.53
C ALA A 21 -11.44 2.58 -8.18
N LEU A 22 -12.29 1.55 -8.16
CA LEU A 22 -13.66 1.63 -8.68
C LEU A 22 -14.50 2.70 -7.98
N ALA A 23 -14.26 2.94 -6.68
CA ALA A 23 -15.01 3.93 -5.89
C ALA A 23 -14.56 5.38 -6.13
N THR A 24 -13.32 5.59 -6.60
CA THR A 24 -12.69 6.92 -6.57
C THR A 24 -12.27 7.46 -7.91
N VAL A 25 -12.05 6.60 -8.92
CA VAL A 25 -11.55 7.03 -10.24
C VAL A 25 -12.31 6.36 -11.39
N GLY A 26 -12.21 6.96 -12.57
CA GLY A 26 -12.85 6.47 -13.79
C GLY A 26 -12.21 7.06 -15.06
N PRO A 27 -12.86 6.89 -16.23
CA PRO A 27 -12.36 7.46 -17.48
C PRO A 27 -12.16 8.97 -17.39
N GLY A 28 -10.98 9.43 -17.78
CA GLY A 28 -10.56 10.83 -17.71
C GLY A 28 -9.80 11.21 -16.45
N ASP A 29 -9.64 10.30 -15.47
CA ASP A 29 -8.74 10.49 -14.31
C ASP A 29 -7.34 9.95 -14.64
N ALA A 30 -6.29 10.61 -14.13
CA ALA A 30 -4.90 10.16 -14.22
C ALA A 30 -4.37 9.76 -12.84
N ILE A 31 -3.60 8.67 -12.78
CA ILE A 31 -3.04 8.09 -11.57
C ILE A 31 -1.53 7.95 -11.71
N LEU A 32 -0.77 8.40 -10.71
CA LEU A 32 0.68 8.21 -10.62
C LEU A 32 0.99 6.86 -9.99
N VAL A 33 1.80 6.06 -10.68
CA VAL A 33 2.26 4.76 -10.18
C VAL A 33 3.76 4.62 -10.45
N PRO A 34 4.60 4.34 -9.45
CA PRO A 34 6.01 4.00 -9.66
C PRO A 34 6.15 2.82 -10.63
N ASN A 35 7.23 2.82 -11.41
CA ASN A 35 7.54 1.73 -12.33
C ASN A 35 9.01 1.32 -12.17
N PRO A 36 9.28 0.03 -11.88
CA PRO A 36 8.35 -1.11 -11.82
C PRO A 36 7.44 -1.11 -10.60
N ALA A 37 6.28 -1.80 -10.70
CA ALA A 37 5.28 -1.90 -9.65
C ALA A 37 4.62 -3.30 -9.61
N TYR A 38 4.05 -3.65 -8.46
CA TYR A 38 3.21 -4.84 -8.36
C TYR A 38 1.92 -4.66 -9.17
N PRO A 39 1.49 -5.67 -9.95
CA PRO A 39 0.45 -5.50 -10.98
C PRO A 39 -0.86 -4.85 -10.52
N ILE A 40 -1.31 -5.06 -9.28
CA ILE A 40 -2.57 -4.44 -8.83
C ILE A 40 -2.50 -2.91 -8.75
N HIS A 41 -1.31 -2.35 -8.53
CA HIS A 41 -1.11 -0.91 -8.39
C HIS A 41 -1.48 -0.16 -9.68
N PRO A 42 -1.01 -0.54 -10.88
CA PRO A 42 -1.53 0.05 -12.11
C PRO A 42 -2.87 -0.56 -12.55
N TYR A 43 -3.00 -1.90 -12.58
CA TYR A 43 -4.13 -2.55 -13.21
C TYR A 43 -5.45 -2.43 -12.45
N GLY A 44 -5.43 -2.26 -11.13
CA GLY A 44 -6.64 -1.94 -10.36
C GLY A 44 -7.30 -0.65 -10.85
N PHE A 45 -6.49 0.35 -11.23
CA PHE A 45 -6.96 1.63 -11.74
C PHE A 45 -7.27 1.60 -13.24
N VAL A 46 -6.52 0.82 -14.03
CA VAL A 46 -6.83 0.58 -15.46
C VAL A 46 -8.22 -0.07 -15.61
N ILE A 47 -8.56 -1.04 -14.77
CA ILE A 47 -9.88 -1.68 -14.76
C ILE A 47 -11.00 -0.66 -14.48
N SER A 48 -10.73 0.36 -13.68
CA SER A 48 -11.66 1.47 -13.42
C SER A 48 -11.74 2.48 -14.57
N GLY A 49 -10.88 2.34 -15.59
CA GLY A 49 -10.84 3.22 -16.76
C GLY A 49 -9.92 4.42 -16.62
N ALA A 50 -9.13 4.51 -15.53
CA ALA A 50 -8.19 5.60 -15.34
C ALA A 50 -6.91 5.41 -16.18
N ASP A 51 -6.28 6.52 -16.55
CA ASP A 51 -5.00 6.56 -17.22
C ASP A 51 -3.85 6.46 -16.19
N ILE A 52 -2.87 5.59 -16.47
CA ILE A 52 -1.70 5.46 -15.61
C ILE A 52 -0.55 6.32 -16.14
N ARG A 53 0.01 7.14 -15.25
CA ARG A 53 1.26 7.88 -15.46
C ARG A 53 2.36 7.21 -14.65
N HIS A 54 3.26 6.56 -15.33
CA HIS A 54 4.38 5.87 -14.69
C HIS A 54 5.43 6.86 -14.21
N VAL A 55 5.80 6.75 -12.94
CA VAL A 55 6.90 7.51 -12.32
C VAL A 55 8.12 6.59 -12.26
N PRO A 56 9.23 6.90 -12.95
CA PRO A 56 10.42 6.05 -12.89
C PRO A 56 10.93 5.87 -11.45
N LEU A 57 11.10 4.60 -11.05
CA LEU A 57 11.68 4.22 -9.76
C LEU A 57 13.03 3.55 -10.02
N VAL A 58 14.05 4.38 -10.28
CA VAL A 58 15.39 3.95 -10.64
C VAL A 58 16.30 4.04 -9.43
N GLU A 59 17.13 3.03 -9.21
CA GLU A 59 18.15 3.03 -8.16
C GLU A 59 19.12 4.21 -8.36
N GLY A 60 19.34 5.00 -7.31
CA GLY A 60 20.17 6.21 -7.35
C GLY A 60 19.54 7.41 -8.09
N GLY A 61 18.31 7.27 -8.61
CA GLY A 61 17.55 8.37 -9.20
C GLY A 61 16.86 9.26 -8.16
N ASP A 62 16.50 10.48 -8.57
CA ASP A 62 15.69 11.39 -7.74
C ASP A 62 14.20 11.14 -8.02
N PHE A 63 13.58 10.30 -7.19
CA PHE A 63 12.16 9.96 -7.29
C PHE A 63 11.25 11.20 -7.24
N PHE A 64 11.56 12.18 -6.40
CA PHE A 64 10.72 13.37 -6.27
C PHE A 64 10.84 14.31 -7.47
N ALA A 65 12.02 14.41 -8.10
CA ALA A 65 12.16 15.14 -9.35
C ALA A 65 11.34 14.49 -10.48
N GLU A 66 11.33 13.14 -10.56
CA GLU A 66 10.50 12.42 -11.53
C GLU A 66 9.00 12.54 -11.22
N LEU A 67 8.64 12.59 -9.94
CA LEU A 67 7.26 12.80 -9.50
C LEU A 67 6.74 14.18 -9.88
N GLU A 68 7.51 15.24 -9.61
CA GLU A 68 7.22 16.62 -10.01
C GLU A 68 7.06 16.75 -11.53
N LYS A 69 7.99 16.17 -12.27
CA LYS A 69 7.92 16.14 -13.73
C LYS A 69 6.66 15.43 -14.20
N SER A 70 6.31 14.29 -13.59
CA SER A 70 5.13 13.51 -13.96
C SER A 70 3.83 14.28 -13.73
N VAL A 71 3.75 15.10 -12.67
CA VAL A 71 2.60 15.99 -12.43
C VAL A 71 2.56 17.10 -13.47
N LYS A 72 3.69 17.75 -13.72
CA LYS A 72 3.79 18.87 -14.68
C LYS A 72 3.44 18.47 -16.11
N ASP A 73 3.87 17.27 -16.52
CA ASP A 73 3.68 16.74 -17.86
C ASP A 73 2.31 16.05 -18.05
N SER A 74 1.51 15.91 -16.98
CA SER A 74 0.22 15.22 -17.03
C SER A 74 -0.95 16.15 -17.33
N TRP A 75 -1.79 15.73 -18.27
CA TRP A 75 -3.12 16.26 -18.48
C TRP A 75 -4.10 15.10 -18.69
N PRO A 76 -5.17 14.98 -17.90
CA PRO A 76 -5.53 15.84 -16.75
C PRO A 76 -4.54 15.74 -15.59
N LYS A 77 -4.66 16.67 -14.62
CA LYS A 77 -3.89 16.63 -13.35
C LYS A 77 -4.10 15.28 -12.66
N PRO A 78 -3.04 14.62 -12.18
CA PRO A 78 -3.18 13.36 -11.47
C PRO A 78 -4.01 13.52 -10.19
N LYS A 79 -4.86 12.53 -9.95
CA LYS A 79 -5.79 12.52 -8.80
C LYS A 79 -5.23 11.74 -7.60
N MET A 80 -4.36 10.77 -7.89
CA MET A 80 -3.88 9.82 -6.88
C MET A 80 -2.45 9.37 -7.20
N LEU A 81 -1.67 9.14 -6.14
CA LEU A 81 -0.36 8.49 -6.15
C LEU A 81 -0.46 7.17 -5.40
N VAL A 82 -0.06 6.06 -6.03
CA VAL A 82 -0.05 4.73 -5.42
C VAL A 82 1.38 4.32 -5.12
N LEU A 83 1.69 3.98 -3.88
CA LEU A 83 3.02 3.61 -3.39
C LEU A 83 3.02 2.22 -2.76
N ASN A 84 4.16 1.55 -2.81
CA ASN A 84 4.40 0.28 -2.12
C ASN A 84 5.85 0.23 -1.64
N PHE A 85 6.05 0.40 -0.33
CA PHE A 85 7.36 0.31 0.33
C PHE A 85 7.22 -0.42 1.68
N PRO A 86 8.01 -1.50 1.93
CA PRO A 86 8.99 -2.14 1.04
C PRO A 86 8.35 -2.63 -0.27
N GLY A 87 9.07 -2.45 -1.38
CA GLY A 87 8.51 -2.58 -2.72
C GLY A 87 8.52 -3.99 -3.30
N ASN A 88 7.49 -4.32 -4.05
CA ASN A 88 7.46 -5.45 -4.96
C ASN A 88 7.36 -4.93 -6.42
N PRO A 89 8.33 -5.23 -7.34
CA PRO A 89 9.38 -6.25 -7.22
C PRO A 89 10.75 -5.74 -6.76
N THR A 90 10.94 -4.44 -6.53
CA THR A 90 12.27 -3.81 -6.40
C THR A 90 12.94 -4.04 -5.05
N THR A 91 12.19 -4.50 -4.03
CA THR A 91 12.65 -4.60 -2.63
C THR A 91 13.14 -3.28 -2.02
N GLN A 92 12.94 -2.16 -2.70
CA GLN A 92 13.33 -0.84 -2.19
C GLN A 92 12.60 -0.52 -0.88
N CYS A 93 13.36 0.04 0.04
CA CYS A 93 12.91 0.49 1.33
C CYS A 93 13.07 2.01 1.43
N VAL A 94 12.24 2.64 2.25
CA VAL A 94 12.27 4.08 2.49
C VAL A 94 12.26 4.36 3.99
N ASP A 95 12.64 5.55 4.38
CA ASP A 95 12.55 6.04 5.75
C ASP A 95 11.29 6.90 5.97
N LEU A 96 11.11 7.39 7.18
CA LEU A 96 9.97 8.24 7.51
C LEU A 96 10.05 9.61 6.81
N GLU A 97 11.26 10.15 6.60
CA GLU A 97 11.48 11.41 5.90
C GLU A 97 10.95 11.35 4.46
N PHE A 98 11.11 10.21 3.80
CA PHE A 98 10.50 9.99 2.48
C PHE A 98 8.99 10.20 2.52
N PHE A 99 8.29 9.64 3.50
CA PHE A 99 6.85 9.83 3.64
C PHE A 99 6.46 11.24 4.06
N GLU A 100 7.27 11.95 4.84
CA GLU A 100 7.06 13.36 5.13
C GLU A 100 7.06 14.20 3.85
N ARG A 101 8.00 13.95 2.95
CA ARG A 101 8.06 14.57 1.63
C ARG A 101 6.86 14.18 0.76
N VAL A 102 6.44 12.91 0.78
CA VAL A 102 5.25 12.45 0.04
C VAL A 102 3.99 13.15 0.52
N VAL A 103 3.79 13.28 1.83
CA VAL A 103 2.61 13.97 2.40
C VAL A 103 2.63 15.46 2.06
N ALA A 104 3.78 16.11 2.13
CA ALA A 104 3.94 17.50 1.72
C ALA A 104 3.59 17.69 0.23
N PHE A 105 4.16 16.87 -0.64
CA PHE A 105 3.87 16.85 -2.07
C PHE A 105 2.37 16.61 -2.36
N ALA A 106 1.76 15.65 -1.69
CA ALA A 106 0.36 15.31 -1.90
C ALA A 106 -0.58 16.49 -1.53
N ARG A 107 -0.24 17.23 -0.47
CA ARG A 107 -0.97 18.43 -0.08
C ARG A 107 -0.79 19.57 -1.07
N GLU A 108 0.45 19.84 -1.52
CA GLU A 108 0.75 20.88 -2.48
C GLU A 108 0.03 20.69 -3.81
N HIS A 109 0.01 19.45 -4.26
CA HIS A 109 -0.60 19.10 -5.55
C HIS A 109 -2.07 18.62 -5.42
N GLU A 110 -2.68 18.62 -4.21
CA GLU A 110 -4.05 18.14 -3.97
C GLU A 110 -4.28 16.72 -4.54
N ILE A 111 -3.34 15.81 -4.29
CA ILE A 111 -3.33 14.42 -4.76
C ILE A 111 -3.57 13.50 -3.56
N TRP A 112 -4.43 12.49 -3.72
CA TRP A 112 -4.56 11.41 -2.75
C TRP A 112 -3.36 10.47 -2.80
N VAL A 113 -2.98 9.91 -1.65
CA VAL A 113 -1.95 8.87 -1.57
C VAL A 113 -2.56 7.55 -1.10
N VAL A 114 -2.24 6.48 -1.83
CA VAL A 114 -2.54 5.11 -1.43
C VAL A 114 -1.22 4.39 -1.22
N HIS A 115 -0.95 3.97 0.01
CA HIS A 115 0.24 3.19 0.33
C HIS A 115 -0.13 1.73 0.60
N ASP A 116 0.53 0.78 -0.08
CA ASP A 116 0.40 -0.65 0.17
C ASP A 116 1.58 -1.13 1.03
N LEU A 117 1.34 -1.31 2.33
CA LEU A 117 2.32 -1.76 3.32
C LEU A 117 2.27 -3.29 3.50
N ALA A 118 2.26 -4.04 2.40
CA ALA A 118 2.14 -5.49 2.45
C ALA A 118 3.33 -6.20 3.14
N TYR A 119 4.51 -5.58 3.15
CA TYR A 119 5.76 -6.14 3.69
C TYR A 119 6.28 -5.41 4.92
N GLY A 120 5.41 -4.68 5.63
CA GLY A 120 5.79 -3.86 6.78
C GLY A 120 6.57 -4.61 7.85
N GLU A 121 6.21 -5.87 8.12
CA GLU A 121 6.86 -6.69 9.12
C GLU A 121 7.92 -7.67 8.55
N ILE A 122 7.98 -7.85 7.22
CA ILE A 122 8.97 -8.75 6.59
C ILE A 122 10.20 -7.93 6.20
N THR A 123 10.93 -7.51 7.21
CA THR A 123 12.12 -6.68 7.09
C THR A 123 13.30 -7.33 7.80
N PHE A 124 14.53 -6.97 7.41
CA PHE A 124 15.75 -7.66 7.83
C PHE A 124 16.78 -6.66 8.35
N ASP A 125 17.78 -7.18 9.11
CA ASP A 125 19.00 -6.46 9.47
C ASP A 125 18.74 -5.16 10.27
N GLY A 126 17.67 -5.17 11.08
CA GLY A 126 17.31 -4.05 11.97
C GLY A 126 16.52 -2.91 11.29
N TYR A 127 16.29 -2.98 9.98
CA TYR A 127 15.39 -2.05 9.33
C TYR A 127 13.95 -2.28 9.80
N LYS A 128 13.22 -1.19 10.02
CA LYS A 128 11.77 -1.20 10.30
C LYS A 128 11.09 -0.33 9.28
N ALA A 129 10.16 -0.92 8.53
CA ALA A 129 9.40 -0.18 7.54
C ALA A 129 8.48 0.85 8.22
N PRO A 130 8.58 2.13 7.86
CA PRO A 130 7.66 3.14 8.39
C PRO A 130 6.28 3.00 7.75
N SER A 131 5.24 3.31 8.52
CA SER A 131 3.91 3.57 8.00
C SER A 131 3.80 5.04 7.57
N ILE A 132 3.18 5.33 6.44
CA ILE A 132 2.89 6.72 6.05
C ILE A 132 2.00 7.42 7.08
N LEU A 133 1.17 6.66 7.80
CA LEU A 133 0.28 7.19 8.84
C LEU A 133 1.00 7.65 10.12
N GLN A 134 2.31 7.40 10.23
CA GLN A 134 3.15 7.99 11.30
C GLN A 134 3.45 9.48 11.04
N VAL A 135 3.33 9.93 9.79
CA VAL A 135 3.56 11.34 9.43
C VAL A 135 2.40 12.19 9.92
N SER A 136 2.72 13.32 10.55
CA SER A 136 1.70 14.28 10.99
C SER A 136 0.88 14.80 9.82
N GLY A 137 -0.45 14.66 9.93
CA GLY A 137 -1.39 15.08 8.90
C GLY A 137 -1.47 14.17 7.68
N ALA A 138 -0.84 13.00 7.68
CA ALA A 138 -0.96 12.03 6.59
C ALA A 138 -2.42 11.63 6.36
N LYS A 139 -3.23 11.51 7.41
CA LYS A 139 -4.66 11.18 7.32
C LYS A 139 -5.50 12.20 6.54
N ASP A 140 -4.99 13.41 6.32
CA ASP A 140 -5.70 14.39 5.50
C ASP A 140 -5.68 14.02 4.01
N VAL A 141 -4.64 13.31 3.57
CA VAL A 141 -4.38 13.03 2.15
C VAL A 141 -4.12 11.55 1.83
N ALA A 142 -3.98 10.68 2.82
CA ALA A 142 -3.51 9.30 2.59
C ALA A 142 -4.40 8.23 3.23
N VAL A 143 -4.35 7.06 2.59
CA VAL A 143 -4.74 5.77 3.16
C VAL A 143 -3.63 4.76 3.01
N GLU A 144 -3.56 3.79 3.92
CA GLU A 144 -2.61 2.70 3.92
C GLU A 144 -3.33 1.36 3.98
N PHE A 145 -2.93 0.43 3.11
CA PHE A 145 -3.36 -0.95 3.13
C PHE A 145 -2.37 -1.82 3.89
N TYR A 146 -2.90 -2.68 4.74
CA TYR A 146 -2.15 -3.75 5.41
C TYR A 146 -2.79 -5.10 5.11
N THR A 147 -1.98 -6.16 5.10
CA THR A 147 -2.46 -7.52 4.85
C THR A 147 -1.78 -8.53 5.77
N LEU A 148 -2.55 -9.49 6.26
CA LEU A 148 -2.02 -10.60 7.06
C LEU A 148 -1.38 -11.69 6.18
N SER A 149 -1.52 -11.58 4.86
CA SER A 149 -1.02 -12.57 3.90
C SER A 149 0.48 -12.84 4.01
N LYS A 150 1.28 -11.80 4.34
CA LYS A 150 2.74 -11.89 4.41
C LYS A 150 3.21 -12.07 5.84
N THR A 151 2.85 -11.14 6.71
CA THR A 151 3.25 -11.12 8.11
C THR A 151 2.92 -12.42 8.84
N TYR A 152 1.71 -12.93 8.68
CA TYR A 152 1.22 -14.12 9.39
C TYR A 152 1.15 -15.37 8.50
N ASN A 153 1.72 -15.31 7.30
CA ASN A 153 1.67 -16.41 6.33
C ASN A 153 0.23 -16.91 6.06
N MET A 154 -0.71 -15.96 5.95
CA MET A 154 -2.14 -16.20 5.76
C MET A 154 -2.66 -15.79 4.36
N PRO A 155 -1.97 -16.12 3.23
CA PRO A 155 -2.39 -15.62 1.92
C PRO A 155 -3.75 -16.16 1.47
N GLY A 156 -4.08 -17.40 1.83
CA GLY A 156 -5.36 -18.04 1.49
C GLY A 156 -6.55 -17.55 2.31
N TRP A 157 -6.32 -16.94 3.45
CA TRP A 157 -7.37 -16.42 4.34
C TRP A 157 -8.02 -15.14 3.81
N ARG A 158 -7.34 -14.44 2.88
CA ARG A 158 -7.83 -13.23 2.23
C ARG A 158 -8.23 -12.15 3.23
N VAL A 159 -7.37 -11.81 4.17
CA VAL A 159 -7.63 -10.78 5.17
C VAL A 159 -6.61 -9.64 5.12
N GLY A 160 -7.13 -8.43 5.17
CA GLY A 160 -6.39 -7.18 5.25
C GLY A 160 -7.32 -6.07 5.69
N PHE A 161 -6.81 -4.85 5.73
CA PHE A 161 -7.59 -3.66 6.04
C PHE A 161 -6.96 -2.43 5.40
N MET A 162 -7.77 -1.39 5.25
CA MET A 162 -7.33 -0.05 4.85
C MET A 162 -7.60 0.91 6.00
N SER A 163 -6.64 1.75 6.30
CA SER A 163 -6.76 2.78 7.34
C SER A 163 -6.29 4.14 6.82
N GLY A 164 -6.81 5.23 7.37
CA GLY A 164 -6.38 6.58 7.06
C GLY A 164 -7.53 7.57 6.83
N ASN A 165 -7.52 8.25 5.69
CA ASN A 165 -8.46 9.32 5.39
C ASN A 165 -9.92 8.83 5.43
N PRO A 166 -10.81 9.43 6.25
CA PRO A 166 -12.19 8.96 6.43
C PRO A 166 -13.04 9.07 5.15
N THR A 167 -12.74 10.01 4.26
CA THR A 167 -13.46 10.14 2.99
C THR A 167 -13.18 8.95 2.07
N LEU A 168 -11.92 8.53 1.97
CA LEU A 168 -11.51 7.35 1.18
C LEU A 168 -12.01 6.05 1.82
N VAL A 169 -11.98 5.97 3.16
CA VAL A 169 -12.55 4.83 3.90
C VAL A 169 -14.05 4.71 3.64
N ALA A 170 -14.81 5.82 3.74
CA ALA A 170 -16.24 5.84 3.45
C ALA A 170 -16.55 5.47 1.98
N ALA A 171 -15.72 5.92 1.01
CA ALA A 171 -15.87 5.57 -0.39
C ALA A 171 -15.71 4.06 -0.62
N LEU A 172 -14.67 3.44 -0.02
CA LEU A 172 -14.48 2.01 -0.09
C LEU A 172 -15.60 1.24 0.62
N ALA A 173 -16.02 1.69 1.81
CA ALA A 173 -17.13 1.08 2.55
C ALA A 173 -18.43 1.08 1.73
N ARG A 174 -18.71 2.20 1.04
CA ARG A 174 -19.86 2.32 0.16
C ARG A 174 -19.79 1.34 -1.00
N MET A 175 -18.64 1.20 -1.65
CA MET A 175 -18.44 0.24 -2.74
C MET A 175 -18.63 -1.19 -2.24
N LYS A 176 -17.99 -1.56 -1.12
CA LYS A 176 -18.10 -2.90 -0.51
C LYS A 176 -19.51 -3.26 -0.11
N SER A 177 -20.32 -2.30 0.35
CA SER A 177 -21.72 -2.54 0.70
C SER A 177 -22.59 -3.04 -0.47
N TYR A 178 -22.16 -2.84 -1.70
CA TYR A 178 -22.86 -3.33 -2.90
C TYR A 178 -22.20 -4.58 -3.52
N LEU A 179 -20.87 -4.74 -3.34
CA LEU A 179 -20.14 -5.81 -4.02
C LEU A 179 -19.98 -7.09 -3.19
N ASP A 180 -19.72 -6.98 -1.89
CA ASP A 180 -19.38 -8.14 -1.07
C ASP A 180 -19.98 -8.17 0.35
N TYR A 181 -20.64 -7.12 0.76
CA TYR A 181 -21.20 -6.95 2.13
C TYR A 181 -20.17 -7.12 3.27
N GLY A 182 -18.88 -7.24 2.96
CA GLY A 182 -17.81 -7.40 3.91
C GLY A 182 -17.24 -8.82 3.98
N MET A 183 -16.31 -9.00 4.90
CA MET A 183 -15.60 -10.25 5.10
C MET A 183 -16.38 -11.21 6.02
N PHE A 184 -16.26 -12.50 5.77
CA PHE A 184 -16.79 -13.56 6.63
C PHE A 184 -16.27 -13.43 8.07
N THR A 185 -17.18 -13.30 9.03
CA THR A 185 -16.88 -12.98 10.43
C THR A 185 -15.85 -13.91 11.08
N PRO A 186 -15.88 -15.26 10.92
CA PRO A 186 -14.86 -16.14 11.50
C PRO A 186 -13.44 -15.80 11.07
N ILE A 187 -13.23 -15.31 9.84
CA ILE A 187 -11.93 -14.86 9.36
C ILE A 187 -11.49 -13.56 10.08
N GLN A 188 -12.43 -12.65 10.34
CA GLN A 188 -12.14 -11.44 11.11
C GLN A 188 -11.73 -11.79 12.55
N VAL A 189 -12.41 -12.74 13.20
CA VAL A 189 -12.04 -13.21 14.54
C VAL A 189 -10.66 -13.87 14.54
N ALA A 190 -10.33 -14.66 13.52
CA ALA A 190 -8.99 -15.23 13.37
C ALA A 190 -7.93 -14.14 13.16
N ALA A 191 -8.24 -13.07 12.42
CA ALA A 191 -7.36 -11.92 12.24
C ALA A 191 -7.09 -11.19 13.56
N ILE A 192 -8.11 -10.99 14.40
CA ILE A 192 -7.95 -10.41 15.74
C ILE A 192 -7.01 -11.28 16.58
N ALA A 193 -7.21 -12.61 16.58
CA ALA A 193 -6.33 -13.53 17.30
C ALA A 193 -4.88 -13.47 16.81
N ALA A 194 -4.66 -13.27 15.50
CA ALA A 194 -3.31 -13.12 14.95
C ALA A 194 -2.66 -11.77 15.35
N LEU A 195 -3.44 -10.69 15.34
CA LEU A 195 -2.92 -9.33 15.64
C LEU A 195 -2.68 -9.12 17.14
N ASP A 196 -3.58 -9.60 18.00
CA ASP A 196 -3.52 -9.42 19.45
C ASP A 196 -2.75 -10.55 20.17
N GLY A 197 -2.49 -11.65 19.48
CA GLY A 197 -1.80 -12.82 20.02
C GLY A 197 -0.28 -12.64 20.11
N PRO A 198 0.43 -13.67 20.58
CA PRO A 198 1.89 -13.71 20.58
C PRO A 198 2.46 -13.51 19.17
N GLN A 199 3.56 -12.75 19.05
CA GLN A 199 4.13 -12.38 17.74
C GLN A 199 5.36 -13.21 17.33
N GLU A 200 5.71 -14.23 18.10
CA GLU A 200 6.85 -15.12 17.82
C GLU A 200 6.74 -15.78 16.45
N CYS A 201 5.50 -16.06 15.98
CA CYS A 201 5.27 -16.59 14.64
C CYS A 201 5.73 -15.63 13.53
N VAL A 202 5.67 -14.31 13.75
CA VAL A 202 6.17 -13.31 12.81
C VAL A 202 7.70 -13.34 12.80
N GLU A 203 8.33 -13.43 13.96
CA GLU A 203 9.78 -13.53 14.07
C GLU A 203 10.32 -14.80 13.37
N GLU A 204 9.64 -15.93 13.51
CA GLU A 204 9.97 -17.18 12.82
C GLU A 204 9.86 -17.06 11.29
N VAL A 205 8.81 -16.39 10.80
CA VAL A 205 8.63 -16.11 9.37
C VAL A 205 9.76 -15.23 8.86
N VAL A 206 10.07 -14.15 9.55
CA VAL A 206 11.16 -13.22 9.21
C VAL A 206 12.51 -13.96 9.20
N ALA A 207 12.83 -14.76 10.24
CA ALA A 207 14.06 -15.53 10.32
C ALA A 207 14.19 -16.53 9.15
N THR A 208 13.08 -17.18 8.77
CA THR A 208 13.05 -18.11 7.65
C THR A 208 13.33 -17.39 6.32
N TYR A 209 12.69 -16.25 6.07
CA TYR A 209 12.93 -15.48 4.85
C TYR A 209 14.33 -14.87 4.82
N LYS A 210 14.85 -14.39 5.96
CA LYS A 210 16.23 -13.90 6.07
C LYS A 210 17.23 -14.98 5.69
N SER A 211 17.11 -16.18 6.26
CA SER A 211 17.98 -17.31 5.94
C SER A 211 17.96 -17.66 4.46
N ARG A 212 16.77 -17.69 3.85
CA ARG A 212 16.62 -17.99 2.41
C ARG A 212 17.22 -16.89 1.53
N ARG A 213 17.04 -15.60 1.89
CA ARG A 213 17.68 -14.48 1.24
C ARG A 213 19.20 -14.62 1.26
N ASP A 214 19.78 -14.88 2.44
CA ASP A 214 21.21 -14.96 2.61
C ASP A 214 21.80 -16.07 1.73
N VAL A 215 21.21 -17.28 1.75
CA VAL A 215 21.64 -18.40 0.88
C VAL A 215 21.54 -18.04 -0.61
N LEU A 216 20.45 -17.36 -1.01
CA LEU A 216 20.29 -16.95 -2.41
C LEU A 216 21.32 -15.91 -2.83
N CYS A 217 21.53 -14.89 -2.01
CA CYS A 217 22.49 -13.82 -2.30
C CYS A 217 23.91 -14.38 -2.38
N ASP A 218 24.33 -15.21 -1.41
CA ASP A 218 25.64 -15.85 -1.39
C ASP A 218 25.85 -16.72 -2.63
N GLY A 219 24.82 -17.47 -3.06
CA GLY A 219 24.88 -18.32 -4.24
C GLY A 219 24.91 -17.56 -5.57
N LEU A 220 24.44 -16.30 -5.62
CA LEU A 220 24.50 -15.46 -6.83
C LEU A 220 25.78 -14.63 -6.93
N LEU A 221 26.55 -14.51 -5.85
CA LEU A 221 27.81 -13.76 -5.81
C LEU A 221 29.04 -14.60 -6.16
N VAL A 222 28.86 -15.88 -6.54
CA VAL A 222 29.93 -16.83 -6.90
C VAL A 222 30.29 -16.75 -8.37
#